data_c9c38a9cad32e4daf8c109a919d6a6a9
#
_entry.id   c9c38a9cad32e4daf8c109a919d6a6a9
#
_cell.length_a   1.000
_cell.length_b   1.000
_cell.length_c   1.000
_cell.angle_alpha   90.00
_cell.angle_beta   90.00
_cell.angle_gamma   90.00
#
_symmetry.space_group_name_H-M   'P 1'
#
loop_
_entity.id
_entity.type
_entity.pdbx_description
1 polymer ?
#
loop_
_entity_poly.entity_id
_entity_poly.type
_entity_poly.pdbx_seq_one_letter_code
_entity_poly.pdbx_strand_id
1 'polypeptide(L)'
;LALWLSLLFAFFQFIVSRKNKNLKFISVSVIGLLISSLISFFILMYSHIVSDFSVLNVFQNSHTTKPLLYKISGVWGNHEGSMLLWILVLTLFNYFIFKLLNKKNSDFILKTLETQAFITIGFILFTVLTSNPFERMIPAQANGLGFNPILQDPALAIHPPLLYIGYVGFSAAFSMSIATLTLSNSEKILWYNYMKPFVVAAWTFLSIGIALGSVWA
;
A
#
# COMPACT_ATOMS: atom_id res chain seq x y z
N LEU A 1 5.71 -9.21 -12.60
CA LEU A 1 4.41 -9.46 -13.23
C LEU A 1 3.26 -8.95 -12.34
N ALA A 2 3.17 -9.38 -11.06
CA ALA A 2 2.04 -9.02 -10.16
C ALA A 2 1.90 -7.51 -9.98
N LEU A 3 3.01 -6.76 -9.85
CA LEU A 3 2.98 -5.30 -9.73
C LEU A 3 2.47 -4.62 -11.01
N TRP A 4 2.78 -5.15 -12.19
CA TRP A 4 2.20 -4.70 -13.46
C TRP A 4 0.71 -5.00 -13.57
N LEU A 5 0.26 -6.14 -13.04
CA LEU A 5 -1.17 -6.45 -12.93
C LEU A 5 -1.88 -5.47 -11.97
N SER A 6 -1.23 -5.09 -10.87
CA SER A 6 -1.76 -4.04 -9.98
C SER A 6 -1.95 -2.73 -10.73
N LEU A 7 -1.00 -2.33 -11.57
CA LEU A 7 -1.10 -1.13 -12.39
C LEU A 7 -2.30 -1.21 -13.36
N LEU A 8 -2.47 -2.34 -14.04
CA LEU A 8 -3.60 -2.56 -14.96
C LEU A 8 -4.95 -2.48 -14.22
N PHE A 9 -5.07 -3.11 -13.04
CA PHE A 9 -6.29 -3.02 -12.24
C PHE A 9 -6.53 -1.61 -11.69
N ALA A 10 -5.50 -0.85 -11.35
CA ALA A 10 -5.63 0.54 -10.93
C ALA A 10 -6.15 1.43 -12.07
N PHE A 11 -5.61 1.29 -13.29
CA PHE A 11 -6.14 1.96 -14.47
C PHE A 11 -7.58 1.54 -14.79
N PHE A 12 -7.87 0.25 -14.73
CA PHE A 12 -9.21 -0.26 -14.93
C PHE A 12 -10.19 0.32 -13.91
N GLN A 13 -9.80 0.36 -12.63
CA GLN A 13 -10.60 0.99 -11.57
C GLN A 13 -10.86 2.47 -11.86
N PHE A 14 -9.83 3.24 -12.25
CA PHE A 14 -9.97 4.65 -12.59
C PHE A 14 -11.01 4.88 -13.68
N ILE A 15 -10.94 4.10 -14.77
CA ILE A 15 -11.86 4.21 -15.91
C ILE A 15 -13.29 3.82 -15.51
N VAL A 16 -13.43 2.69 -14.81
CA VAL A 16 -14.76 2.17 -14.44
C VAL A 16 -15.44 3.06 -13.39
N SER A 17 -14.71 3.55 -12.40
CA SER A 17 -15.26 4.46 -11.39
C SER A 17 -15.70 5.79 -11.98
N ARG A 18 -15.07 6.24 -13.07
CA ARG A 18 -15.41 7.49 -13.77
C ARG A 18 -16.59 7.34 -14.75
N LYS A 19 -16.62 6.25 -15.53
CA LYS A 19 -17.53 6.11 -16.69
C LYS A 19 -18.67 5.13 -16.46
N ASN A 20 -18.49 4.16 -15.59
CA ASN A 20 -19.39 3.00 -15.52
C ASN A 20 -19.81 2.71 -14.06
N LYS A 21 -21.09 2.85 -13.78
CA LYS A 21 -21.65 2.55 -12.45
C LYS A 21 -21.92 1.03 -12.23
N ASN A 22 -21.35 0.15 -13.07
CA ASN A 22 -21.56 -1.29 -12.93
C ASN A 22 -20.73 -1.86 -11.78
N LEU A 23 -21.42 -2.25 -10.71
CA LEU A 23 -20.82 -2.78 -9.48
C LEU A 23 -19.92 -3.99 -9.72
N LYS A 24 -20.21 -4.84 -10.71
CA LYS A 24 -19.38 -6.01 -11.01
C LYS A 24 -17.98 -5.60 -11.49
N PHE A 25 -17.89 -4.65 -12.42
CA PHE A 25 -16.59 -4.17 -12.91
C PHE A 25 -15.80 -3.43 -11.83
N ILE A 26 -16.47 -2.63 -11.00
CA ILE A 26 -15.85 -1.95 -9.86
C ILE A 26 -15.31 -2.98 -8.86
N SER A 27 -16.12 -4.00 -8.52
CA SER A 27 -15.69 -5.08 -7.63
C SER A 27 -14.46 -5.82 -8.17
N VAL A 28 -14.48 -6.21 -9.45
CA VAL A 28 -13.35 -6.89 -10.10
C VAL A 28 -12.09 -6.04 -10.06
N SER A 29 -12.21 -4.74 -10.38
CA SER A 29 -11.03 -3.84 -10.37
C SER A 29 -10.44 -3.66 -8.98
N VAL A 30 -11.27 -3.42 -7.96
CA VAL A 30 -10.82 -3.21 -6.58
C VAL A 30 -10.23 -4.47 -5.98
N ILE A 31 -10.91 -5.62 -6.14
CA ILE A 31 -10.44 -6.90 -5.62
C ILE A 31 -9.19 -7.37 -6.38
N GLY A 32 -9.17 -7.23 -7.70
CA GLY A 32 -8.01 -7.57 -8.52
C GLY A 32 -6.78 -6.74 -8.15
N LEU A 33 -6.96 -5.43 -7.90
CA LEU A 33 -5.91 -4.53 -7.45
C LEU A 33 -5.38 -4.96 -6.08
N LEU A 34 -6.24 -5.26 -5.12
CA LEU A 34 -5.84 -5.72 -3.79
C LEU A 34 -5.09 -7.06 -3.85
N ILE A 35 -5.64 -8.05 -4.56
CA ILE A 35 -5.01 -9.38 -4.66
C ILE A 35 -3.64 -9.29 -5.33
N SER A 36 -3.52 -8.56 -6.43
CA SER A 36 -2.23 -8.42 -7.13
C SER A 36 -1.19 -7.69 -6.30
N SER A 37 -1.59 -6.69 -5.49
CA SER A 37 -0.71 -5.99 -4.55
C SER A 37 -0.27 -6.89 -3.39
N LEU A 38 -1.19 -7.69 -2.83
CA LEU A 38 -0.87 -8.71 -1.82
C LEU A 38 0.13 -9.73 -2.36
N ILE A 39 -0.12 -10.26 -3.54
CA ILE A 39 0.79 -11.22 -4.19
C ILE A 39 2.17 -10.59 -4.38
N SER A 40 2.26 -9.36 -4.86
CA SER A 40 3.54 -8.65 -5.03
C SER A 40 4.29 -8.54 -3.71
N PHE A 41 3.61 -8.12 -2.65
CA PHE A 41 4.21 -7.94 -1.33
C PHE A 41 4.69 -9.29 -0.74
N PHE A 42 3.87 -10.32 -0.80
CA PHE A 42 4.23 -11.64 -0.26
C PHE A 42 5.30 -12.36 -1.08
N ILE A 43 5.40 -12.12 -2.39
CA ILE A 43 6.51 -12.63 -3.21
C ILE A 43 7.84 -12.01 -2.76
N LEU A 44 7.89 -10.69 -2.53
CA LEU A 44 9.11 -10.05 -2.03
C LEU A 44 9.46 -10.57 -0.64
N MET A 45 8.46 -10.69 0.24
CA MET A 45 8.66 -11.27 1.59
C MET A 45 9.20 -12.70 1.52
N TYR A 46 8.65 -13.53 0.65
CA TYR A 46 9.13 -14.90 0.44
C TYR A 46 10.58 -14.91 -0.06
N SER A 47 10.94 -14.03 -1.01
CA SER A 47 12.33 -13.91 -1.49
C SER A 47 13.31 -13.56 -0.36
N HIS A 48 12.92 -12.70 0.59
CA HIS A 48 13.71 -12.41 1.79
C HIS A 48 13.84 -13.63 2.73
N ILE A 49 12.74 -14.36 2.96
CA ILE A 49 12.72 -15.52 3.83
C ILE A 49 13.66 -16.63 3.31
N VAL A 50 13.58 -16.94 2.01
CA VAL A 50 14.43 -17.97 1.38
C VAL A 50 15.82 -17.47 1.02
N SER A 51 16.12 -16.20 1.23
CA SER A 51 17.41 -15.56 0.90
C SER A 51 17.75 -15.66 -0.60
N ASP A 52 16.79 -15.33 -1.47
CA ASP A 52 16.99 -15.30 -2.92
C ASP A 52 17.84 -14.08 -3.34
N PHE A 53 19.17 -14.25 -3.28
CA PHE A 53 20.12 -13.19 -3.64
C PHE A 53 20.23 -12.92 -5.14
N SER A 54 19.40 -13.53 -5.97
CA SER A 54 19.20 -13.09 -7.35
C SER A 54 18.32 -11.84 -7.44
N VAL A 55 17.58 -11.51 -6.37
CA VAL A 55 16.83 -10.26 -6.23
C VAL A 55 17.73 -9.21 -5.60
N LEU A 56 17.98 -8.10 -6.30
CA LEU A 56 18.88 -7.03 -5.84
C LEU A 56 18.50 -6.49 -4.46
N ASN A 57 17.21 -6.28 -4.21
CA ASN A 57 16.69 -5.82 -2.93
C ASN A 57 17.05 -6.78 -1.78
N VAL A 58 16.92 -8.09 -1.99
CA VAL A 58 17.29 -9.12 -1.00
C VAL A 58 18.79 -9.16 -0.78
N PHE A 59 19.58 -9.07 -1.86
CA PHE A 59 21.04 -9.04 -1.77
C PHE A 59 21.55 -7.88 -0.92
N GLN A 60 21.00 -6.69 -1.14
CA GLN A 60 21.43 -5.47 -0.44
C GLN A 60 20.99 -5.43 1.04
N ASN A 61 19.87 -6.06 1.39
CA ASN A 61 19.20 -5.89 2.67
C ASN A 61 19.05 -7.18 3.51
N SER A 62 19.65 -8.29 3.10
CA SER A 62 19.55 -9.57 3.83
C SER A 62 20.86 -10.35 3.83
N HIS A 63 20.92 -11.38 4.66
CA HIS A 63 22.05 -12.32 4.79
C HIS A 63 21.52 -13.69 5.21
N THR A 64 22.23 -14.77 4.88
CA THR A 64 21.82 -16.13 5.23
C THR A 64 21.63 -16.33 6.73
N THR A 65 22.51 -15.76 7.56
CA THR A 65 22.51 -15.86 9.04
C THR A 65 21.52 -14.92 9.73
N LYS A 66 20.81 -14.06 8.96
CA LYS A 66 19.87 -13.09 9.52
C LYS A 66 18.66 -13.80 10.15
N PRO A 67 18.27 -13.48 11.42
CA PRO A 67 17.09 -14.06 12.04
C PRO A 67 15.82 -13.84 11.23
N LEU A 68 14.90 -14.82 11.27
CA LEU A 68 13.68 -14.80 10.46
C LEU A 68 12.84 -13.53 10.64
N LEU A 69 12.69 -13.06 11.90
CA LEU A 69 11.97 -11.80 12.18
C LEU A 69 12.52 -10.63 11.35
N TYR A 70 13.85 -10.51 11.28
CA TYR A 70 14.49 -9.42 10.54
C TYR A 70 14.57 -9.69 9.03
N LYS A 71 14.50 -10.93 8.57
CA LYS A 71 14.27 -11.24 7.15
C LYS A 71 12.89 -10.72 6.71
N ILE A 72 11.87 -10.94 7.52
CA ILE A 72 10.51 -10.45 7.26
C ILE A 72 10.46 -8.92 7.33
N SER A 73 10.93 -8.31 8.42
CA SER A 73 10.90 -6.86 8.58
C SER A 73 11.85 -6.13 7.63
N GLY A 74 12.88 -6.80 7.14
CA GLY A 74 13.77 -6.29 6.10
C GLY A 74 13.06 -5.93 4.81
N VAL A 75 11.88 -6.50 4.54
CA VAL A 75 11.06 -6.14 3.38
C VAL A 75 10.70 -4.66 3.39
N TRP A 76 10.29 -4.13 4.54
CA TRP A 76 9.94 -2.70 4.68
C TRP A 76 11.05 -1.86 5.34
N GLY A 77 12.16 -2.47 5.71
CA GLY A 77 13.34 -1.79 6.25
C GLY A 77 14.22 -1.13 5.18
N ASN A 78 13.81 -1.12 3.93
CA ASN A 78 14.50 -0.50 2.80
C ASN A 78 13.52 0.31 1.94
N HIS A 79 14.04 1.13 1.04
CA HIS A 79 13.23 2.07 0.24
C HIS A 79 12.24 1.35 -0.67
N GLU A 80 12.69 0.41 -1.50
CA GLU A 80 11.87 -0.24 -2.54
C GLU A 80 10.77 -1.11 -1.92
N GLY A 81 11.10 -1.86 -0.88
CA GLY A 81 10.13 -2.69 -0.17
C GLY A 81 9.13 -1.88 0.65
N SER A 82 9.55 -0.73 1.21
CA SER A 82 8.65 0.20 1.89
C SER A 82 7.65 0.84 0.92
N MET A 83 8.06 1.15 -0.31
CA MET A 83 7.13 1.63 -1.35
C MET A 83 6.10 0.56 -1.73
N LEU A 84 6.48 -0.71 -1.72
CA LEU A 84 5.55 -1.80 -1.97
C LEU A 84 4.54 -1.97 -0.81
N LEU A 85 4.98 -1.78 0.44
CA LEU A 85 4.08 -1.73 1.60
C LEU A 85 3.11 -0.54 1.50
N TRP A 86 3.57 0.62 1.02
CA TRP A 86 2.71 1.79 0.77
C TRP A 86 1.58 1.46 -0.19
N ILE A 87 1.92 0.86 -1.35
CA ILE A 87 0.92 0.43 -2.35
C ILE A 87 -0.07 -0.54 -1.72
N LEU A 88 0.39 -1.51 -0.94
CA LEU A 88 -0.47 -2.47 -0.24
C LEU A 88 -1.45 -1.76 0.69
N VAL A 89 -0.99 -0.80 1.50
CA VAL A 89 -1.86 -0.04 2.41
C VAL A 89 -2.86 0.81 1.63
N LEU A 90 -2.45 1.47 0.52
CA LEU A 90 -3.37 2.19 -0.37
C LEU A 90 -4.49 1.29 -0.88
N THR A 91 -4.15 0.08 -1.33
CA THR A 91 -5.13 -0.86 -1.88
C THR A 91 -6.05 -1.44 -0.82
N LEU A 92 -5.58 -1.61 0.42
CA LEU A 92 -6.42 -1.99 1.56
C LEU A 92 -7.45 -0.89 1.88
N PHE A 93 -7.04 0.36 2.00
CA PHE A 93 -7.97 1.47 2.22
C PHE A 93 -8.95 1.63 1.07
N ASN A 94 -8.48 1.46 -0.18
CA ASN A 94 -9.34 1.43 -1.36
C ASN A 94 -10.43 0.34 -1.27
N TYR A 95 -10.09 -0.85 -0.80
CA TYR A 95 -11.05 -1.93 -0.57
C TYR A 95 -12.06 -1.58 0.53
N PHE A 96 -11.63 -0.98 1.64
CA PHE A 96 -12.55 -0.54 2.70
C PHE A 96 -13.52 0.56 2.20
N ILE A 97 -13.03 1.50 1.39
CA ILE A 97 -13.89 2.50 0.73
C ILE A 97 -14.94 1.80 -0.15
N PHE A 98 -14.49 0.82 -0.96
CA PHE A 98 -15.41 0.04 -1.81
C PHE A 98 -16.51 -0.66 -1.00
N LYS A 99 -16.21 -1.16 0.20
CA LYS A 99 -17.22 -1.78 1.08
C LYS A 99 -18.34 -0.84 1.51
N LEU A 100 -18.15 0.47 1.41
CA LEU A 100 -19.18 1.47 1.66
C LEU A 100 -20.16 1.64 0.49
N LEU A 101 -19.81 1.14 -0.71
CA LEU A 101 -20.58 1.36 -1.96
C LEU A 101 -22.00 0.78 -1.90
N ASN A 102 -22.26 -0.24 -1.09
CA ASN A 102 -23.59 -0.84 -0.93
C ASN A 102 -24.54 0.03 -0.08
N LYS A 103 -24.11 1.22 0.36
CA LYS A 103 -24.88 2.19 1.12
C LYS A 103 -25.26 3.37 0.21
N LYS A 104 -26.35 4.01 0.48
CA LYS A 104 -27.13 4.98 -0.33
C LYS A 104 -26.42 6.09 -1.15
N ASN A 105 -25.09 6.24 -1.15
CA ASN A 105 -24.35 7.33 -1.83
C ASN A 105 -23.33 6.80 -2.82
N SER A 106 -23.81 6.20 -3.93
CA SER A 106 -22.95 5.58 -4.94
C SER A 106 -21.99 6.57 -5.62
N ASP A 107 -22.43 7.77 -5.95
CA ASP A 107 -21.62 8.74 -6.71
C ASP A 107 -20.47 9.31 -5.88
N PHE A 108 -20.69 9.57 -4.59
CA PHE A 108 -19.62 9.96 -3.66
C PHE A 108 -18.54 8.89 -3.56
N ILE A 109 -18.93 7.63 -3.34
CA ILE A 109 -17.98 6.53 -3.21
C ILE A 109 -17.26 6.27 -4.53
N LEU A 110 -17.94 6.36 -5.67
CA LEU A 110 -17.32 6.21 -6.99
C LEU A 110 -16.26 7.28 -7.26
N LYS A 111 -16.54 8.54 -6.94
CA LYS A 111 -15.57 9.63 -7.04
C LYS A 111 -14.40 9.46 -6.09
N THR A 112 -14.66 8.96 -4.89
CA THR A 112 -13.60 8.63 -3.94
C THR A 112 -12.70 7.51 -4.49
N LEU A 113 -13.28 6.44 -5.06
CA LEU A 113 -12.52 5.33 -5.67
C LEU A 113 -11.75 5.78 -6.93
N GLU A 114 -12.30 6.69 -7.73
CA GLU A 114 -11.62 7.31 -8.87
C GLU A 114 -10.33 8.04 -8.41
N THR A 115 -10.44 8.88 -7.39
CA THR A 115 -9.30 9.62 -6.83
C THR A 115 -8.28 8.68 -6.21
N GLN A 116 -8.73 7.67 -5.45
CA GLN A 116 -7.86 6.68 -4.85
C GLN A 116 -7.10 5.86 -5.89
N ALA A 117 -7.77 5.48 -6.99
CA ALA A 117 -7.12 4.81 -8.11
C ALA A 117 -6.04 5.68 -8.77
N PHE A 118 -6.32 6.98 -8.96
CA PHE A 118 -5.34 7.92 -9.51
C PHE A 118 -4.07 8.02 -8.65
N ILE A 119 -4.23 8.15 -7.33
CA ILE A 119 -3.10 8.15 -6.39
C ILE A 119 -2.32 6.84 -6.49
N THR A 120 -3.03 5.70 -6.49
CA THR A 120 -2.41 4.37 -6.55
C THR A 120 -1.64 4.16 -7.86
N ILE A 121 -2.16 4.64 -9.00
CA ILE A 121 -1.44 4.62 -10.29
C ILE A 121 -0.12 5.37 -10.17
N GLY A 122 -0.13 6.58 -9.60
CA GLY A 122 1.08 7.38 -9.40
C GLY A 122 2.14 6.64 -8.57
N PHE A 123 1.76 6.04 -7.45
CA PHE A 123 2.68 5.28 -6.59
C PHE A 123 3.19 4.00 -7.25
N ILE A 124 2.33 3.25 -7.98
CA ILE A 124 2.79 2.04 -8.69
C ILE A 124 3.76 2.42 -9.81
N LEU A 125 3.47 3.46 -10.60
CA LEU A 125 4.38 3.94 -11.63
C LEU A 125 5.72 4.38 -11.05
N PHE A 126 5.71 5.17 -9.97
CA PHE A 126 6.93 5.55 -9.28
C PHE A 126 7.73 4.31 -8.84
N THR A 127 7.09 3.34 -8.19
CA THR A 127 7.75 2.12 -7.73
C THR A 127 8.34 1.30 -8.88
N VAL A 128 7.59 1.15 -9.99
CA VAL A 128 8.07 0.35 -11.13
C VAL A 128 9.22 1.02 -11.87
N LEU A 129 9.18 2.36 -12.00
CA LEU A 129 10.14 3.09 -12.85
C LEU A 129 11.40 3.52 -12.11
N THR A 130 11.31 3.79 -10.80
CA THR A 130 12.41 4.38 -10.02
C THR A 130 12.87 3.54 -8.83
N SER A 131 12.05 2.63 -8.34
CA SER A 131 12.27 1.91 -7.08
C SER A 131 11.80 0.46 -7.16
N ASN A 132 12.16 -0.24 -8.25
CA ASN A 132 11.66 -1.58 -8.52
C ASN A 132 12.21 -2.62 -7.53
N PRO A 133 11.37 -3.18 -6.61
CA PRO A 133 11.83 -4.13 -5.61
C PRO A 133 12.16 -5.52 -6.19
N PHE A 134 11.86 -5.76 -7.46
CA PHE A 134 12.04 -7.04 -8.14
C PHE A 134 13.19 -7.01 -9.18
N GLU A 135 14.07 -6.03 -9.08
CA GLU A 135 15.27 -5.98 -9.93
C GLU A 135 16.14 -7.21 -9.70
N ARG A 136 16.64 -7.80 -10.80
CA ARG A 136 17.41 -9.04 -10.75
C ARG A 136 18.89 -8.80 -11.03
N MET A 137 19.72 -9.52 -10.29
CA MET A 137 21.16 -9.59 -10.49
C MET A 137 21.55 -10.88 -11.23
N ILE A 138 22.40 -10.76 -12.24
CA ILE A 138 22.95 -11.88 -12.99
C ILE A 138 24.46 -11.65 -13.14
N PRO A 139 25.32 -12.55 -12.60
CA PRO A 139 25.00 -13.75 -11.82
C PRO A 139 24.50 -13.44 -10.41
N ALA A 140 23.69 -14.35 -9.85
CA ALA A 140 23.27 -14.27 -8.45
C ALA A 140 24.47 -14.42 -7.51
N GLN A 141 24.49 -13.65 -6.44
CA GLN A 141 25.56 -13.71 -5.45
C GLN A 141 25.34 -14.88 -4.46
N ALA A 142 26.44 -15.40 -3.90
CA ALA A 142 26.38 -16.52 -2.95
C ALA A 142 25.78 -16.11 -1.59
N ASN A 143 25.89 -14.83 -1.21
CA ASN A 143 25.33 -14.30 0.03
C ASN A 143 25.02 -12.80 -0.13
N GLY A 144 24.18 -12.24 0.74
CA GLY A 144 23.82 -10.83 0.74
C GLY A 144 24.80 -9.97 1.57
N LEU A 145 24.72 -8.66 1.37
CA LEU A 145 25.56 -7.66 2.06
C LEU A 145 25.22 -7.52 3.56
N GLY A 146 24.04 -8.01 3.95
CA GLY A 146 23.56 -7.89 5.33
C GLY A 146 22.57 -6.74 5.49
N PHE A 147 22.07 -6.62 6.69
CA PHE A 147 21.13 -5.58 7.10
C PHE A 147 21.77 -4.75 8.22
N ASN A 148 21.64 -3.44 8.17
CA ASN A 148 22.23 -2.57 9.17
C ASN A 148 21.87 -3.07 10.59
N PRO A 149 22.87 -3.35 11.47
CA PRO A 149 22.63 -3.85 12.82
C PRO A 149 21.68 -2.97 13.64
N ILE A 150 21.70 -1.66 13.47
CA ILE A 150 20.80 -0.70 14.14
C ILE A 150 19.34 -0.98 13.80
N LEU A 151 19.09 -1.49 12.59
CA LEU A 151 17.74 -1.84 12.12
C LEU A 151 17.28 -3.24 12.56
N GLN A 152 18.15 -4.00 13.25
CA GLN A 152 17.77 -5.30 13.82
C GLN A 152 17.19 -5.14 15.23
N ASP A 153 16.10 -4.40 15.31
CA ASP A 153 15.37 -4.10 16.52
C ASP A 153 13.89 -4.53 16.36
N PRO A 154 13.26 -5.14 17.38
CA PRO A 154 11.84 -5.50 17.31
C PRO A 154 10.91 -4.31 17.06
N ALA A 155 11.27 -3.11 17.53
CA ALA A 155 10.49 -1.91 17.29
C ALA A 155 10.49 -1.54 15.81
N LEU A 156 11.60 -1.74 15.07
CA LEU A 156 11.65 -1.58 13.63
C LEU A 156 10.70 -2.54 12.90
N ALA A 157 10.49 -3.74 13.42
CA ALA A 157 9.55 -4.67 12.81
C ALA A 157 8.10 -4.17 12.84
N ILE A 158 7.72 -3.39 13.85
CA ILE A 158 6.33 -2.98 14.13
C ILE A 158 6.08 -1.51 13.78
N HIS A 159 7.02 -0.61 14.11
CA HIS A 159 6.86 0.84 13.95
C HIS A 159 6.55 1.29 12.51
N PRO A 160 7.31 0.89 11.45
CA PRO A 160 7.03 1.38 10.10
C PRO A 160 5.67 0.94 9.55
N PRO A 161 5.21 -0.31 9.67
CA PRO A 161 3.87 -0.69 9.24
C PRO A 161 2.76 0.15 9.90
N LEU A 162 2.88 0.47 11.19
CA LEU A 162 1.90 1.31 11.88
C LEU A 162 1.91 2.75 11.34
N LEU A 163 3.10 3.32 11.09
CA LEU A 163 3.22 4.62 10.44
C LEU A 163 2.58 4.60 9.05
N TYR A 164 2.83 3.56 8.23
CA TYR A 164 2.25 3.45 6.89
C TYR A 164 0.73 3.37 6.94
N ILE A 165 0.15 2.54 7.82
CA ILE A 165 -1.31 2.49 8.00
C ILE A 165 -1.84 3.87 8.39
N GLY A 166 -1.12 4.59 9.25
CA GLY A 166 -1.49 5.93 9.69
C GLY A 166 -1.47 6.94 8.54
N TYR A 167 -0.30 7.31 8.04
CA TYR A 167 -0.23 8.44 7.11
C TYR A 167 -0.73 8.11 5.69
N VAL A 168 -0.54 6.87 5.20
CA VAL A 168 -1.16 6.44 3.94
C VAL A 168 -2.67 6.34 4.08
N GLY A 169 -3.17 5.97 5.25
CA GLY A 169 -4.61 5.92 5.56
C GLY A 169 -5.31 7.26 5.38
N PHE A 170 -4.62 8.39 5.56
CA PHE A 170 -5.17 9.71 5.25
C PHE A 170 -5.47 9.94 3.76
N SER A 171 -4.95 9.10 2.86
CA SER A 171 -5.33 9.13 1.45
C SER A 171 -6.83 8.91 1.24
N ALA A 172 -7.48 8.12 2.10
CA ALA A 172 -8.92 7.91 2.08
C ALA A 172 -9.67 9.22 2.40
N ALA A 173 -9.24 9.94 3.44
CA ALA A 173 -9.82 11.24 3.79
C ALA A 173 -9.60 12.27 2.68
N PHE A 174 -8.39 12.33 2.11
CA PHE A 174 -8.08 13.19 0.96
C PHE A 174 -8.98 12.88 -0.23
N SER A 175 -9.11 11.61 -0.61
CA SER A 175 -9.94 11.20 -1.74
C SER A 175 -11.43 11.49 -1.52
N MET A 176 -11.92 11.34 -0.28
CA MET A 176 -13.29 11.71 0.08
C MET A 176 -13.51 13.24 0.04
N SER A 177 -12.51 14.03 0.43
CA SER A 177 -12.56 15.49 0.33
C SER A 177 -12.64 15.95 -1.13
N ILE A 178 -11.83 15.39 -2.01
CA ILE A 178 -11.88 15.67 -3.45
C ILE A 178 -13.24 15.28 -4.03
N ALA A 179 -13.76 14.11 -3.68
CA ALA A 179 -15.10 13.69 -4.12
C ALA A 179 -16.17 14.70 -3.69
N THR A 180 -16.12 15.19 -2.45
CA THR A 180 -17.06 16.19 -1.92
C THR A 180 -17.03 17.49 -2.71
N LEU A 181 -15.87 17.95 -3.17
CA LEU A 181 -15.73 19.17 -3.97
C LEU A 181 -16.41 19.06 -5.34
N THR A 182 -16.53 17.83 -5.87
CA THR A 182 -17.10 17.57 -7.21
C THR A 182 -18.60 17.27 -7.21
N LEU A 183 -19.21 17.12 -6.04
CA LEU A 183 -20.62 16.75 -5.89
C LEU A 183 -21.52 17.96 -5.65
N SER A 184 -22.83 17.79 -5.94
CA SER A 184 -23.88 18.75 -5.63
C SER A 184 -24.08 18.93 -4.12
N ASN A 185 -24.67 20.06 -3.70
CA ASN A 185 -24.84 20.40 -2.28
C ASN A 185 -25.72 19.39 -1.52
N SER A 186 -26.67 18.72 -2.16
CA SER A 186 -27.53 17.71 -1.53
C SER A 186 -26.78 16.45 -1.09
N GLU A 187 -25.64 16.13 -1.72
CA GLU A 187 -24.85 14.95 -1.42
C GLU A 187 -23.72 15.22 -0.40
N LYS A 188 -23.41 16.50 -0.16
CA LYS A 188 -22.32 16.92 0.75
C LYS A 188 -22.60 16.67 2.23
N ILE A 189 -23.86 16.52 2.63
CA ILE A 189 -24.26 16.46 4.04
C ILE A 189 -23.76 15.17 4.74
N LEU A 190 -23.53 14.10 4.00
CA LEU A 190 -23.21 12.77 4.57
C LEU A 190 -21.72 12.40 4.49
N TRP A 191 -20.91 13.15 3.77
CA TRP A 191 -19.47 12.80 3.57
C TRP A 191 -18.68 12.67 4.87
N TYR A 192 -18.96 13.52 5.84
CA TYR A 192 -18.28 13.51 7.13
C TYR A 192 -18.45 12.18 7.88
N ASN A 193 -19.64 11.60 7.85
CA ASN A 193 -19.92 10.32 8.50
C ASN A 193 -19.13 9.16 7.87
N TYR A 194 -18.87 9.23 6.58
CA TYR A 194 -18.02 8.25 5.89
C TYR A 194 -16.54 8.47 6.14
N MET A 195 -16.09 9.71 6.18
CA MET A 195 -14.69 10.09 6.35
C MET A 195 -14.20 9.86 7.79
N LYS A 196 -15.03 10.17 8.79
CA LYS A 196 -14.66 10.15 10.22
C LYS A 196 -13.96 8.85 10.64
N PRO A 197 -14.48 7.64 10.37
CA PRO A 197 -13.83 6.40 10.79
C PRO A 197 -12.44 6.21 10.17
N PHE A 198 -12.23 6.64 8.93
CA PHE A 198 -10.93 6.56 8.27
C PHE A 198 -9.93 7.52 8.90
N VAL A 199 -10.35 8.76 9.18
CA VAL A 199 -9.49 9.77 9.85
C VAL A 199 -9.11 9.28 11.24
N VAL A 200 -10.07 8.79 12.03
CA VAL A 200 -9.80 8.30 13.40
C VAL A 200 -8.85 7.10 13.36
N ALA A 201 -9.08 6.14 12.47
CA ALA A 201 -8.19 4.98 12.31
C ALA A 201 -6.78 5.42 11.90
N ALA A 202 -6.66 6.24 10.86
CA ALA A 202 -5.38 6.75 10.37
C ALA A 202 -4.63 7.52 11.47
N TRP A 203 -5.30 8.41 12.17
CA TRP A 203 -4.72 9.18 13.29
C TRP A 203 -4.26 8.27 14.43
N THR A 204 -5.06 7.28 14.82
CA THR A 204 -4.71 6.34 15.87
C THR A 204 -3.45 5.55 15.54
N PHE A 205 -3.38 4.95 14.34
CA PHE A 205 -2.19 4.20 13.91
C PHE A 205 -0.96 5.09 13.78
N LEU A 206 -1.12 6.33 13.26
CA LEU A 206 -0.03 7.28 13.16
C LEU A 206 0.50 7.66 14.53
N SER A 207 -0.39 7.96 15.50
CA SER A 207 -0.01 8.34 16.87
C SER A 207 0.73 7.20 17.58
N ILE A 208 0.25 5.96 17.47
CA ILE A 208 0.92 4.78 18.01
C ILE A 208 2.27 4.58 17.33
N GLY A 209 2.33 4.70 16.00
CA GLY A 209 3.57 4.59 15.24
C GLY A 209 4.61 5.62 15.69
N ILE A 210 4.23 6.90 15.83
CA ILE A 210 5.12 7.96 16.31
C ILE A 210 5.61 7.67 17.74
N ALA A 211 4.70 7.26 18.64
CA ALA A 211 5.06 6.92 20.01
C ALA A 211 6.07 5.76 20.07
N LEU A 212 5.88 4.70 19.27
CA LEU A 212 6.84 3.59 19.19
C LEU A 212 8.18 4.05 18.61
N GLY A 213 8.17 4.94 17.62
CA GLY A 213 9.39 5.49 17.05
C GLY A 213 10.18 6.33 18.04
N SER A 214 9.51 7.09 18.92
CA SER A 214 10.18 7.88 19.96
C SER A 214 10.79 7.02 21.08
N VAL A 215 10.27 5.81 21.29
CA VAL A 215 10.86 4.85 22.24
C VAL A 215 12.05 4.11 21.62
N TRP A 216 12.02 3.90 20.29
CA TRP A 216 13.09 3.22 19.57
C TRP A 216 14.30 4.12 19.30
N ALA A 217 14.11 5.42 19.07
CA ALA A 217 15.16 6.40 18.81
C ALA A 217 15.93 6.77 20.09
#